data_583025de07746a6c8ef46b8995da7ab5
#
_entry.id   583025de07746a6c8ef46b8995da7ab5
#
_cell.length_a   1.000
_cell.length_b   1.000
_cell.length_c   1.000
_cell.angle_alpha   90.00
_cell.angle_beta   90.00
_cell.angle_gamma   90.00
#
_symmetry.space_group_name_H-M   'P 1'
#
loop_
_entity.id
_entity.type
_entity.pdbx_description
1 polymer ?
#
loop_
_entity_poly.entity_id
_entity_poly.type
_entity_poly.pdbx_seq_one_letter_code
_entity_poly.pdbx_strand_id
1 'polypeptide(L)'
;MPSRLRRIYGLRDFHFITCSCYRRQPLLGTRHAREVFLRIFEQVRRKYKFEVVGYVVMPEHFHILIAEPEKGNPSTVLQVLKQSVAHRLLKPSRKRRSNQPMLWRDDGTGQHRHFWQPRFYDFNVYSNEKRAEKLRYMHENPVNRGLVPSPELWRWSSFRAYFCEEASVVRIDELDAIPKRKPNLK
;
A
#
# COMPACT_ATOMS: atom_id res chain seq x y z
N MET A 1 -3.09 15.90 -22.63
CA MET A 1 -3.26 14.42 -22.50
C MET A 1 -2.12 13.93 -21.61
N PRO A 2 -2.35 13.38 -20.40
CA PRO A 2 -1.25 12.80 -19.64
C PRO A 2 -0.75 11.58 -20.42
N SER A 3 0.57 11.58 -20.69
CA SER A 3 1.25 10.49 -21.39
C SER A 3 0.90 9.16 -20.68
N ARG A 4 0.50 8.15 -21.45
CA ARG A 4 0.36 6.78 -20.95
C ARG A 4 1.71 6.35 -20.41
N LEU A 5 1.88 6.31 -19.09
CA LEU A 5 3.03 5.67 -18.46
C LEU A 5 3.08 4.23 -18.97
N ARG A 6 4.08 3.96 -19.81
CA ARG A 6 4.33 2.63 -20.35
C ARG A 6 4.95 1.81 -19.22
N ARG A 7 4.29 0.75 -18.81
CA ARG A 7 4.83 -0.20 -17.83
C ARG A 7 5.87 -1.06 -18.52
N ILE A 8 7.07 -1.11 -17.94
CA ILE A 8 8.18 -1.90 -18.47
C ILE A 8 8.52 -2.92 -17.38
N TYR A 9 8.49 -4.19 -17.72
CA TYR A 9 8.80 -5.31 -16.84
C TYR A 9 9.92 -6.15 -17.41
N GLY A 10 10.59 -6.96 -16.57
CA GLY A 10 11.67 -7.86 -16.97
C GLY A 10 13.06 -7.21 -16.93
N LEU A 11 13.20 -6.00 -16.39
CA LEU A 11 14.47 -5.31 -16.21
C LEU A 11 15.06 -5.50 -14.80
N ARG A 12 14.37 -6.18 -13.91
CA ARG A 12 14.70 -6.31 -12.48
C ARG A 12 14.74 -4.96 -11.75
N ASP A 13 13.99 -3.99 -12.25
CA ASP A 13 13.82 -2.68 -11.59
C ASP A 13 12.94 -2.79 -10.35
N PHE A 14 13.03 -1.76 -9.51
CA PHE A 14 12.02 -1.54 -8.48
C PHE A 14 10.82 -0.79 -9.06
N HIS A 15 9.65 -1.06 -8.51
CA HIS A 15 8.39 -0.46 -8.92
C HIS A 15 7.78 0.33 -7.78
N PHE A 16 7.63 1.64 -7.98
CA PHE A 16 6.85 2.48 -7.11
C PHE A 16 5.41 2.52 -7.59
N ILE A 17 4.53 1.85 -6.85
CA ILE A 17 3.15 1.65 -7.22
C ILE A 17 2.22 2.45 -6.31
N THR A 18 1.27 3.17 -6.91
CA THR A 18 0.19 3.87 -6.19
C THR A 18 -1.16 3.36 -6.67
N CYS A 19 -2.01 2.96 -5.75
CA CYS A 19 -3.38 2.59 -6.06
C CYS A 19 -4.37 3.23 -5.08
N SER A 20 -5.41 3.86 -5.62
CA SER A 20 -6.46 4.51 -4.84
C SER A 20 -7.70 3.64 -4.71
N CYS A 21 -8.40 3.80 -3.60
CA CYS A 21 -9.77 3.32 -3.44
C CYS A 21 -10.71 4.00 -4.44
N TYR A 22 -11.83 3.35 -4.72
CA TYR A 22 -12.83 3.86 -5.67
C TYR A 22 -13.31 5.25 -5.27
N ARG A 23 -13.29 6.18 -6.22
CA ARG A 23 -13.64 7.60 -6.00
C ARG A 23 -12.91 8.25 -4.82
N ARG A 24 -11.71 7.78 -4.50
CA ARG A 24 -10.91 8.21 -3.34
C ARG A 24 -11.66 8.14 -2.00
N GLN A 25 -12.63 7.26 -1.87
CA GLN A 25 -13.32 7.03 -0.61
C GLN A 25 -12.36 6.40 0.41
N PRO A 26 -12.47 6.72 1.72
CA PRO A 26 -11.54 6.24 2.74
C PRO A 26 -11.84 4.78 3.16
N LEU A 27 -11.83 3.85 2.18
CA LEU A 27 -12.17 2.43 2.41
C LEU A 27 -11.12 1.69 3.26
N LEU A 28 -9.92 2.26 3.37
CA LEU A 28 -8.87 1.83 4.29
C LEU A 28 -8.81 2.72 5.54
N GLY A 29 -9.84 3.53 5.81
CA GLY A 29 -9.88 4.52 6.89
C GLY A 29 -9.91 3.92 8.30
N THR A 30 -10.27 2.66 8.47
CA THR A 30 -10.28 2.01 9.79
C THR A 30 -8.95 1.30 10.08
N ARG A 31 -8.58 1.21 11.37
CA ARG A 31 -7.44 0.40 11.81
C ARG A 31 -7.52 -1.03 11.27
N HIS A 32 -8.69 -1.67 11.41
CA HIS A 32 -8.92 -3.03 10.94
C HIS A 32 -8.65 -3.19 9.43
N ALA A 33 -9.13 -2.26 8.60
CA ALA A 33 -8.94 -2.34 7.15
C ALA A 33 -7.47 -2.26 6.77
N ARG A 34 -6.68 -1.38 7.41
CA ARG A 34 -5.24 -1.27 7.17
C ARG A 34 -4.47 -2.51 7.65
N GLU A 35 -4.84 -3.08 8.81
CA GLU A 35 -4.24 -4.32 9.30
C GLU A 35 -4.53 -5.51 8.37
N VAL A 36 -5.76 -5.61 7.86
CA VAL A 36 -6.14 -6.62 6.86
C VAL A 36 -5.31 -6.45 5.58
N PHE A 37 -5.16 -5.21 5.11
CA PHE A 37 -4.33 -4.91 3.93
C PHE A 37 -2.89 -5.41 4.13
N LEU A 38 -2.24 -5.05 5.23
CA LEU A 38 -0.84 -5.41 5.49
C LEU A 38 -0.65 -6.93 5.60
N ARG A 39 -1.56 -7.64 6.27
CA ARG A 39 -1.49 -9.12 6.36
C ARG A 39 -1.62 -9.77 4.98
N ILE A 40 -2.54 -9.29 4.14
CA ILE A 40 -2.72 -9.81 2.79
C ILE A 40 -1.50 -9.45 1.92
N PHE A 41 -0.94 -8.26 2.09
CA PHE A 41 0.25 -7.83 1.35
C PHE A 41 1.44 -8.76 1.66
N GLU A 42 1.67 -9.09 2.93
CA GLU A 42 2.71 -10.06 3.31
C GLU A 42 2.44 -11.47 2.74
N GLN A 43 1.19 -11.93 2.72
CA GLN A 43 0.84 -13.22 2.10
C GLN A 43 1.14 -13.22 0.60
N VAL A 44 0.80 -12.13 -0.10
CA VAL A 44 1.08 -11.97 -1.54
C VAL A 44 2.59 -11.88 -1.78
N ARG A 45 3.34 -11.16 -0.95
CA ARG A 45 4.80 -11.09 -1.00
C ARG A 45 5.42 -12.48 -0.98
N ARG A 46 5.06 -13.30 0.01
CA ARG A 46 5.56 -14.67 0.14
C ARG A 46 5.18 -15.56 -1.04
N LYS A 47 3.93 -15.45 -1.51
CA LYS A 47 3.43 -16.26 -2.62
C LYS A 47 4.15 -15.98 -3.93
N TYR A 48 4.39 -14.71 -4.24
CA TYR A 48 4.99 -14.27 -5.51
C TYR A 48 6.50 -14.05 -5.39
N LYS A 49 7.05 -14.13 -4.19
CA LYS A 49 8.47 -14.01 -3.87
C LYS A 49 9.07 -12.73 -4.45
N PHE A 50 8.73 -11.61 -3.89
CA PHE A 50 9.32 -10.32 -4.21
C PHE A 50 9.79 -9.59 -2.96
N GLU A 51 10.78 -8.74 -3.13
CA GLU A 51 11.31 -7.88 -2.09
C GLU A 51 10.45 -6.64 -1.92
N VAL A 52 10.28 -6.21 -0.67
CA VAL A 52 9.60 -4.97 -0.32
C VAL A 52 10.60 -4.01 0.28
N VAL A 53 10.79 -2.88 -0.40
CA VAL A 53 11.63 -1.78 0.10
C VAL A 53 10.84 -0.86 1.02
N GLY A 54 9.57 -0.61 0.71
CA GLY A 54 8.75 0.22 1.58
C GLY A 54 7.28 0.25 1.22
N TYR A 55 6.48 0.74 2.15
CA TYR A 55 5.05 0.92 1.96
C TYR A 55 4.48 2.01 2.87
N VAL A 56 3.34 2.53 2.50
CA VAL A 56 2.42 3.28 3.35
C VAL A 56 0.97 3.01 2.94
N VAL A 57 0.11 2.76 3.93
CA VAL A 57 -1.32 2.55 3.74
C VAL A 57 -2.07 3.75 4.29
N MET A 58 -2.63 4.55 3.40
CA MET A 58 -3.42 5.74 3.69
C MET A 58 -4.92 5.39 3.77
N PRO A 59 -5.78 6.26 4.27
CA PRO A 59 -7.23 5.98 4.33
C PRO A 59 -7.87 5.67 2.98
N GLU A 60 -7.44 6.34 1.90
CA GLU A 60 -8.06 6.28 0.57
C GLU A 60 -7.14 5.77 -0.55
N HIS A 61 -5.87 5.42 -0.22
CA HIS A 61 -4.91 4.87 -1.18
C HIS A 61 -3.75 4.17 -0.45
N PHE A 62 -2.86 3.56 -1.21
CA PHE A 62 -1.58 3.07 -0.70
C PHE A 62 -0.45 3.34 -1.70
N HIS A 63 0.76 3.37 -1.18
CA HIS A 63 1.99 3.31 -1.95
C HIS A 63 2.80 2.10 -1.52
N ILE A 64 3.40 1.41 -2.48
CA ILE A 64 4.35 0.34 -2.24
C ILE A 64 5.56 0.52 -3.16
N LEU A 65 6.73 0.18 -2.66
CA LEU A 65 7.98 0.12 -3.41
C LEU A 65 8.49 -1.31 -3.32
N ILE A 66 8.44 -2.02 -4.44
CA ILE A 66 8.72 -3.46 -4.51
C ILE A 66 9.68 -3.77 -5.66
N ALA A 67 10.47 -4.84 -5.52
CA ALA A 67 11.18 -5.43 -6.65
C ALA A 67 10.20 -6.20 -7.55
N GLU A 68 10.64 -6.51 -8.78
CA GLU A 68 9.90 -7.43 -9.64
C GLU A 68 9.79 -8.82 -8.97
N PRO A 69 8.61 -9.45 -9.02
CA PRO A 69 8.41 -10.76 -8.42
C PRO A 69 9.09 -11.87 -9.24
N GLU A 70 9.52 -12.95 -8.57
CA GLU A 70 10.01 -14.15 -9.25
C GLU A 70 8.91 -14.84 -10.08
N LYS A 71 7.65 -14.66 -9.67
CA LYS A 71 6.47 -15.26 -10.34
C LYS A 71 5.53 -14.17 -10.83
N GLY A 72 5.31 -14.13 -12.14
CA GLY A 72 4.45 -13.12 -12.77
C GLY A 72 5.14 -11.77 -12.93
N ASN A 73 4.41 -10.70 -12.71
CA ASN A 73 4.89 -9.32 -12.81
C ASN A 73 4.18 -8.41 -11.78
N PRO A 74 4.61 -7.16 -11.61
CA PRO A 74 3.99 -6.23 -10.66
C PRO A 74 2.49 -6.03 -10.85
N SER A 75 1.99 -6.05 -12.09
CA SER A 75 0.53 -5.97 -12.36
C SER A 75 -0.23 -7.17 -11.82
N THR A 76 0.32 -8.38 -11.96
CA THR A 76 -0.27 -9.62 -11.42
C THR A 76 -0.32 -9.58 -9.89
N VAL A 77 0.78 -9.19 -9.25
CA VAL A 77 0.87 -9.01 -7.79
C VAL A 77 -0.20 -8.05 -7.32
N LEU A 78 -0.29 -6.88 -7.97
CA LEU A 78 -1.24 -5.85 -7.60
C LEU A 78 -2.70 -6.28 -7.81
N GLN A 79 -2.99 -7.01 -8.89
CA GLN A 79 -4.32 -7.56 -9.14
C GLN A 79 -4.75 -8.49 -8.00
N VAL A 80 -3.90 -9.44 -7.62
CA VAL A 80 -4.19 -10.40 -6.54
C VAL A 80 -4.32 -9.69 -5.19
N LEU A 81 -3.44 -8.74 -4.88
CA LEU A 81 -3.52 -7.93 -3.67
C LEU A 81 -4.86 -7.19 -3.59
N LYS A 82 -5.23 -6.46 -4.64
CA LYS A 82 -6.48 -5.70 -4.73
C LYS A 82 -7.71 -6.59 -4.56
N GLN A 83 -7.76 -7.72 -5.28
CA GLN A 83 -8.88 -8.66 -5.21
C GLN A 83 -9.02 -9.27 -3.82
N SER A 84 -7.91 -9.72 -3.23
CA SER A 84 -7.93 -10.35 -1.90
C SER A 84 -8.37 -9.39 -0.80
N VAL A 85 -7.87 -8.14 -0.82
CA VAL A 85 -8.26 -7.10 0.13
C VAL A 85 -9.74 -6.74 -0.03
N ALA A 86 -10.20 -6.48 -1.26
CA ALA A 86 -11.60 -6.16 -1.53
C ALA A 86 -12.53 -7.28 -1.07
N HIS A 87 -12.21 -8.54 -1.44
CA HIS A 87 -12.99 -9.69 -1.03
C HIS A 87 -13.06 -9.85 0.50
N ARG A 88 -11.95 -9.61 1.21
CA ARG A 88 -11.90 -9.73 2.67
C ARG A 88 -12.69 -8.64 3.37
N LEU A 89 -12.61 -7.41 2.88
CA LEU A 89 -13.25 -6.25 3.52
C LEU A 89 -14.72 -6.05 3.12
N LEU A 90 -15.12 -6.51 1.93
CA LEU A 90 -16.49 -6.43 1.46
C LEU A 90 -17.37 -7.60 1.90
N LYS A 91 -16.79 -8.71 2.41
CA LYS A 91 -17.59 -9.82 2.95
C LYS A 91 -18.37 -9.35 4.17
N PRO A 92 -19.71 -9.52 4.20
CA PRO A 92 -20.49 -9.25 5.39
C PRO A 92 -20.04 -10.19 6.52
N SER A 93 -19.70 -9.63 7.68
CA SER A 93 -19.42 -10.43 8.86
C SER A 93 -20.69 -11.17 9.28
N ARG A 94 -20.64 -12.50 9.40
CA ARG A 94 -21.75 -13.32 9.91
C ARG A 94 -22.26 -12.87 11.29
N LYS A 95 -21.48 -12.12 12.06
CA LYS A 95 -21.82 -11.63 13.42
C LYS A 95 -22.49 -10.25 13.45
N ARG A 96 -22.58 -9.51 12.36
CA ARG A 96 -23.23 -8.18 12.33
C ARG A 96 -24.66 -8.27 11.79
N ARG A 97 -25.54 -8.98 12.49
CA ARG A 97 -26.99 -8.80 12.42
C ARG A 97 -27.46 -7.84 13.52
N SER A 98 -26.89 -6.66 13.65
CA SER A 98 -27.42 -5.63 14.56
C SER A 98 -27.32 -4.26 13.90
N ASN A 99 -28.42 -3.60 13.87
CA ASN A 99 -28.89 -2.22 13.66
C ASN A 99 -27.86 -1.05 13.46
N GLN A 100 -26.65 -1.28 12.97
CA GLN A 100 -25.82 -0.17 12.49
C GLN A 100 -26.09 0.05 11.01
N PRO A 101 -26.30 1.31 10.56
CA PRO A 101 -26.45 1.61 9.16
C PRO A 101 -25.19 1.09 8.44
N MET A 102 -25.39 0.13 7.54
CA MET A 102 -24.29 -0.33 6.67
C MET A 102 -23.85 0.87 5.86
N LEU A 103 -22.62 1.33 6.07
CA LEU A 103 -21.94 2.34 5.25
C LEU A 103 -21.93 2.00 3.75
N TRP A 104 -22.50 0.88 3.38
CA TRP A 104 -22.53 0.27 2.06
C TRP A 104 -23.89 -0.35 1.79
N ARG A 105 -24.94 0.48 1.76
CA ARG A 105 -26.22 0.03 1.22
C ARG A 105 -26.05 -0.29 -0.26
N ASP A 106 -26.51 -1.46 -0.65
CA ASP A 106 -26.88 -1.78 -2.02
C ASP A 106 -27.96 -0.76 -2.40
N ASP A 107 -27.67 0.12 -3.34
CA ASP A 107 -28.61 1.12 -3.82
C ASP A 107 -29.65 0.51 -4.78
N GLY A 108 -29.75 -0.82 -4.80
CA GLY A 108 -30.70 -1.54 -5.66
C GLY A 108 -30.37 -1.51 -7.14
N THR A 109 -29.22 -0.93 -7.55
CA THR A 109 -28.85 -0.77 -8.96
C THR A 109 -28.05 -1.94 -9.51
N GLY A 110 -27.79 -3.00 -8.72
CA GLY A 110 -26.97 -4.15 -9.14
C GLY A 110 -25.50 -3.79 -9.45
N GLN A 111 -25.09 -2.56 -9.15
CA GLN A 111 -23.72 -2.12 -9.44
C GLN A 111 -22.73 -2.86 -8.54
N HIS A 112 -21.79 -3.56 -9.15
CA HIS A 112 -20.66 -4.19 -8.47
C HIS A 112 -19.95 -3.16 -7.60
N ARG A 113 -19.85 -3.42 -6.30
CA ARG A 113 -19.17 -2.56 -5.33
C ARG A 113 -17.69 -2.49 -5.66
N HIS A 114 -17.29 -1.42 -6.32
CA HIS A 114 -15.89 -1.16 -6.62
C HIS A 114 -15.15 -0.72 -5.35
N PHE A 115 -14.21 -1.54 -4.89
CA PHE A 115 -13.33 -1.16 -3.78
C PHE A 115 -12.16 -0.29 -4.26
N TRP A 116 -11.62 -0.58 -5.44
CA TRP A 116 -10.45 0.05 -6.00
C TRP A 116 -10.74 0.78 -7.30
N GLN A 117 -9.98 1.85 -7.55
CA GLN A 117 -9.89 2.39 -8.89
C GLN A 117 -9.36 1.32 -9.86
N PRO A 118 -9.88 1.23 -11.10
CA PRO A 118 -9.40 0.25 -12.09
C PRO A 118 -7.92 0.43 -12.41
N ARG A 119 -7.49 1.68 -12.60
CA ARG A 119 -6.11 2.03 -12.95
C ARG A 119 -5.28 2.28 -11.70
N PHE A 120 -3.97 2.04 -11.84
CA PHE A 120 -2.96 2.35 -10.83
C PHE A 120 -1.76 3.01 -11.51
N TYR A 121 -1.01 3.77 -10.75
CA TYR A 121 0.26 4.35 -11.17
C TYR A 121 1.37 3.35 -10.86
N ASP A 122 2.28 3.16 -11.83
CA ASP A 122 3.45 2.28 -11.72
C ASP A 122 4.63 3.01 -12.35
N PHE A 123 5.66 3.25 -11.56
CA PHE A 123 6.87 3.96 -11.97
C PHE A 123 8.09 3.09 -11.70
N ASN A 124 8.87 2.80 -12.77
CA ASN A 124 10.12 2.08 -12.64
C ASN A 124 11.16 2.95 -11.92
N VAL A 125 11.75 2.39 -10.87
CA VAL A 125 12.77 3.04 -10.04
C VAL A 125 14.11 2.38 -10.32
N TYR A 126 14.93 3.02 -11.15
CA TYR A 126 16.18 2.49 -11.68
C TYR A 126 17.44 3.01 -10.97
N SER A 127 17.32 3.94 -10.01
CA SER A 127 18.46 4.45 -9.25
C SER A 127 18.23 4.48 -7.75
N ASN A 128 19.32 4.45 -6.99
CA ASN A 128 19.28 4.51 -5.52
C ASN A 128 18.71 5.85 -5.03
N GLU A 129 19.02 6.96 -5.72
CA GLU A 129 18.52 8.30 -5.40
C GLU A 129 17.01 8.36 -5.56
N LYS A 130 16.48 7.79 -6.66
CA LYS A 130 15.02 7.71 -6.90
C LYS A 130 14.35 6.78 -5.90
N ARG A 131 14.99 5.70 -5.49
CA ARG A 131 14.49 4.80 -4.46
C ARG A 131 14.37 5.52 -3.12
N ALA A 132 15.42 6.23 -2.69
CA ALA A 132 15.41 7.03 -1.47
C ALA A 132 14.38 8.17 -1.53
N GLU A 133 14.23 8.85 -2.67
CA GLU A 133 13.19 9.87 -2.90
C GLU A 133 11.78 9.30 -2.70
N LYS A 134 11.48 8.15 -3.33
CA LYS A 134 10.14 7.51 -3.22
C LYS A 134 9.86 7.01 -1.82
N LEU A 135 10.86 6.47 -1.15
CA LEU A 135 10.71 6.01 0.23
C LEU A 135 10.44 7.18 1.18
N ARG A 136 11.19 8.28 1.06
CA ARG A 136 10.94 9.50 1.84
C ARG A 136 9.54 10.04 1.58
N TYR A 137 9.13 10.16 0.32
CA TYR A 137 7.79 10.59 -0.06
C TYR A 137 6.70 9.73 0.59
N MET A 138 6.86 8.39 0.60
CA MET A 138 5.89 7.50 1.26
C MET A 138 5.83 7.75 2.76
N HIS A 139 6.97 7.87 3.41
CA HIS A 139 7.05 8.04 4.86
C HIS A 139 6.48 9.40 5.32
N GLU A 140 6.67 10.44 4.54
CA GLU A 140 6.16 11.79 4.83
C GLU A 140 4.68 11.97 4.44
N ASN A 141 4.10 11.07 3.65
CA ASN A 141 2.75 11.21 3.14
C ASN A 141 1.69 11.41 4.23
N PRO A 142 1.68 10.66 5.38
CA PRO A 142 0.71 10.86 6.45
C PRO A 142 0.82 12.25 7.11
N VAL A 143 2.03 12.79 7.24
CA VAL A 143 2.28 14.12 7.78
C VAL A 143 1.79 15.20 6.80
N ASN A 144 2.18 15.07 5.53
CA ASN A 144 1.77 16.01 4.48
C ASN A 144 0.25 16.05 4.27
N ARG A 145 -0.45 14.99 4.70
CA ARG A 145 -1.93 14.90 4.67
C ARG A 145 -2.57 15.30 5.99
N GLY A 146 -1.81 15.75 6.96
CA GLY A 146 -2.31 16.20 8.28
C GLY A 146 -2.92 15.09 9.14
N LEU A 147 -2.57 13.81 8.88
CA LEU A 147 -3.12 12.68 9.64
C LEU A 147 -2.37 12.44 10.95
N VAL A 148 -1.09 12.79 10.99
CA VAL A 148 -0.21 12.69 12.15
C VAL A 148 0.80 13.84 12.13
N PRO A 149 1.31 14.30 13.27
CA PRO A 149 2.33 15.35 13.32
C PRO A 149 3.73 14.89 12.90
N SER A 150 4.00 13.56 12.94
CA SER A 150 5.31 13.01 12.57
C SER A 150 5.18 11.58 12.02
N PRO A 151 6.11 11.13 11.15
CA PRO A 151 5.97 9.87 10.42
C PRO A 151 5.94 8.62 11.31
N GLU A 152 6.67 8.62 12.43
CA GLU A 152 6.73 7.51 13.39
C GLU A 152 5.38 7.21 14.06
N LEU A 153 4.46 8.17 14.08
CA LEU A 153 3.12 7.98 14.64
C LEU A 153 2.18 7.26 13.67
N TRP A 154 2.58 7.12 12.38
CA TRP A 154 1.79 6.39 11.41
C TRP A 154 2.21 4.92 11.31
N ARG A 155 1.58 4.06 12.11
CA ARG A 155 1.93 2.64 12.25
C ARG A 155 1.74 1.79 10.98
N TRP A 156 1.02 2.29 9.97
CA TRP A 156 0.74 1.58 8.72
C TRP A 156 1.69 2.01 7.61
N SER A 157 2.94 2.26 7.96
CA SER A 157 4.04 2.50 7.03
C SER A 157 5.29 1.72 7.45
N SER A 158 6.21 1.57 6.53
CA SER A 158 7.53 0.97 6.78
C SER A 158 8.49 1.90 7.54
N PHE A 159 8.11 3.14 7.87
CA PHE A 159 8.98 4.11 8.56
C PHE A 159 9.61 3.54 9.82
N ARG A 160 8.81 2.91 10.68
CA ARG A 160 9.28 2.40 11.98
C ARG A 160 10.28 1.26 11.86
N ALA A 161 10.22 0.47 10.78
CA ALA A 161 11.22 -0.56 10.50
C ALA A 161 12.60 0.05 10.18
N TYR A 162 12.61 1.22 9.51
CA TYR A 162 13.85 1.90 9.16
C TYR A 162 14.47 2.72 10.30
N PHE A 163 13.63 3.37 11.10
CA PHE A 163 14.08 4.43 12.00
C PHE A 163 13.81 4.13 13.49
N CYS A 164 12.94 3.16 13.80
CA CYS A 164 12.60 2.79 15.17
C CYS A 164 12.99 1.34 15.52
N GLU A 165 13.63 0.62 14.59
CA GLU A 165 14.05 -0.79 14.73
C GLU A 165 12.88 -1.74 15.12
N GLU A 166 11.65 -1.35 14.80
CA GLU A 166 10.47 -2.16 15.09
C GLU A 166 10.18 -3.14 13.95
N ALA A 167 9.83 -4.37 14.34
CA ALA A 167 9.39 -5.36 13.38
C ALA A 167 8.11 -4.92 12.65
N SER A 168 8.15 -4.93 11.32
CA SER A 168 7.01 -4.62 10.47
C SER A 168 6.16 -5.87 10.19
N VAL A 169 4.83 -5.67 10.02
CA VAL A 169 3.91 -6.75 9.60
C VAL A 169 4.32 -7.31 8.23
N VAL A 170 4.77 -6.46 7.33
CA VAL A 170 5.34 -6.84 6.03
C VAL A 170 6.85 -6.77 6.17
N ARG A 171 7.55 -7.87 5.88
CA ARG A 171 9.00 -7.90 5.93
C ARG A 171 9.57 -6.86 4.97
N ILE A 172 10.52 -6.06 5.45
CA ILE A 172 11.32 -5.13 4.65
C ILE A 172 12.65 -5.81 4.35
N ASP A 173 12.98 -5.91 3.08
CA ASP A 173 14.12 -6.71 2.61
C ASP A 173 15.40 -5.88 2.44
N GLU A 174 15.32 -4.54 2.34
CA GLU A 174 16.46 -3.65 2.15
C GLU A 174 16.55 -2.53 3.20
N LEU A 175 16.82 -2.88 4.46
CA LEU A 175 17.00 -1.87 5.52
C LEU A 175 18.29 -1.05 5.36
N ASP A 176 19.29 -1.57 4.62
CA ASP A 176 20.61 -0.93 4.47
C ASP A 176 20.68 0.08 3.30
N ALA A 177 19.65 0.18 2.48
CA ALA A 177 19.63 1.01 1.27
C ALA A 177 19.52 2.52 1.55
N ILE A 178 19.35 2.96 2.79
CA ILE A 178 19.24 4.37 3.17
C ILE A 178 20.20 4.68 4.30
N PRO A 179 21.07 5.73 4.16
CA PRO A 179 21.87 6.20 5.27
C PRO A 179 20.96 6.55 6.45
N LYS A 180 21.15 5.88 7.58
CA LYS A 180 20.44 6.17 8.83
C LYS A 180 20.71 7.61 9.27
N ARG A 181 19.92 8.58 8.80
CA ARG A 181 19.88 9.89 9.45
C ARG A 181 19.13 9.69 10.77
N LYS A 182 19.87 9.80 11.88
CA LYS A 182 19.25 9.89 13.20
C LYS A 182 18.19 11.00 13.17
N PRO A 183 16.97 10.78 13.66
CA PRO A 183 16.01 11.86 13.83
C PRO A 183 16.63 12.91 14.74
N ASN A 184 16.62 14.17 14.28
CA ASN A 184 16.96 15.29 15.18
C ASN A 184 15.83 15.37 16.22
N LEU A 185 16.04 14.73 17.36
CA LEU A 185 15.28 14.98 18.57
C LEU A 185 15.68 16.39 19.06
N LYS A 186 14.89 17.39 18.70
CA LYS A 186 14.82 18.68 19.39
C LYS A 186 13.52 18.76 20.12
#